data_cc00082dd1d52d79c4eb119cf653b15e
#
_entry.id   cc00082dd1d52d79c4eb119cf653b15e
#
_cell.length_a   1.000
_cell.length_b   1.000
_cell.length_c   1.000
_cell.angle_alpha   90.00
_cell.angle_beta   90.00
_cell.angle_gamma   90.00
#
_symmetry.space_group_name_H-M   'P 1'
#
loop_
_entity.id
_entity.type
_entity.pdbx_description
1 polymer ?
#
loop_
_entity_poly.entity_id
_entity_poly.type
_entity_poly.pdbx_seq_one_letter_code
_entity_poly.pdbx_strand_id
1 'polypeptide(L)'
;MFSANCGLREGVRMPEPSEPSVTDLLQAWRRGDEKALEKLTPHVYGDLRRAAKRCMHAEHRRHSLQTTALINELYLRFSDLQKIDWKSRVHFFALCARQMRRILIDLARARQLAATLLDDFVGELRL
;
A
#
# COMPACT_ATOMS: atom_id res chain seq x y z
N MET A 1 -14.30 32.97 3.77
CA MET A 1 -14.30 32.22 4.06
C MET A 1 -14.41 31.43 3.76
N PHE A 2 -14.32 31.37 3.73
CA PHE A 2 -14.46 30.25 3.58
C PHE A 2 -14.25 29.74 4.03
N SER A 3 -14.19 29.80 4.40
CA SER A 3 -14.13 29.00 4.85
C SER A 3 -13.75 28.42 4.98
N ALA A 4 -13.54 28.71 5.00
CA ALA A 4 -13.36 27.89 5.13
C ALA A 4 -13.04 27.39 5.43
N ASN A 5 -12.94 27.46 5.66
CA ASN A 5 -12.79 26.71 6.22
C ASN A 5 -12.94 26.04 6.48
N CYS A 6 -13.31 26.42 6.49
CA CYS A 6 -13.60 25.71 6.97
C CYS A 6 -13.51 24.76 6.97
N GLY A 7 -13.71 24.67 6.83
CA GLY A 7 -13.57 23.44 6.95
C GLY A 7 -12.44 23.09 7.09
N LEU A 8 -12.09 23.63 7.24
CA LEU A 8 -11.18 23.12 7.47
C LEU A 8 -11.30 22.25 8.16
N ARG A 9 -11.72 21.73 8.03
CA ARG A 9 -11.85 20.81 8.63
C ARG A 9 -10.77 20.33 9.22
N GLU A 10 -10.72 19.92 10.29
CA GLU A 10 -9.70 19.37 10.98
C GLU A 10 -9.16 18.20 10.35
N GLY A 11 -7.88 17.90 10.28
CA GLY A 11 -7.26 16.78 9.60
C GLY A 11 -7.17 16.95 8.11
N VAL A 12 -7.82 17.93 7.58
CA VAL A 12 -7.71 18.26 6.17
C VAL A 12 -6.79 19.44 6.04
N ARG A 13 -5.65 19.23 5.43
CA ARG A 13 -4.68 20.28 5.28
C ARG A 13 -4.51 20.61 3.81
N MET A 14 -4.74 21.85 3.46
CA MET A 14 -4.48 22.28 2.11
C MET A 14 -2.99 22.48 1.92
N PRO A 15 -2.41 21.99 0.82
CA PRO A 15 -1.00 22.22 0.58
C PRO A 15 -0.71 23.70 0.42
N GLU A 16 0.44 24.12 0.91
CA GLU A 16 0.92 25.47 0.65
C GLU A 16 1.18 25.60 -0.85
N PRO A 17 1.04 26.80 -1.41
CA PRO A 17 1.34 26.96 -2.82
C PRO A 17 2.74 26.53 -3.22
N SER A 18 3.68 26.57 -2.27
CA SER A 18 5.04 26.16 -2.54
C SER A 18 5.26 24.67 -2.38
N GLU A 19 4.28 23.96 -1.82
CA GLU A 19 4.41 22.51 -1.59
C GLU A 19 3.87 21.76 -2.78
N PRO A 20 4.58 20.72 -3.23
CA PRO A 20 4.05 19.89 -4.31
C PRO A 20 2.88 19.06 -3.80
N SER A 21 1.90 18.86 -4.66
CA SER A 21 0.78 17.98 -4.34
C SER A 21 1.20 16.52 -4.41
N VAL A 22 0.34 15.64 -3.92
CA VAL A 22 0.58 14.20 -4.04
C VAL A 22 0.76 13.83 -5.51
N THR A 23 -0.07 14.37 -6.39
CA THR A 23 0.04 14.07 -7.81
C THR A 23 1.38 14.55 -8.38
N ASP A 24 1.82 15.75 -7.97
CA ASP A 24 3.11 16.26 -8.42
C ASP A 24 4.26 15.35 -7.98
N LEU A 25 4.20 14.88 -6.74
CA LEU A 25 5.24 13.99 -6.24
C LEU A 25 5.20 12.64 -6.95
N LEU A 26 4.02 12.13 -7.28
CA LEU A 26 3.90 10.90 -8.03
C LEU A 26 4.49 11.03 -9.43
N GLN A 27 4.24 12.17 -10.08
CA GLN A 27 4.79 12.39 -11.41
C GLN A 27 6.30 12.56 -11.36
N ALA A 28 6.83 13.22 -10.34
CA ALA A 28 8.27 13.35 -10.18
C ALA A 28 8.90 11.98 -9.94
N TRP A 29 8.28 11.15 -9.13
CA TRP A 29 8.75 9.80 -8.88
C TRP A 29 8.75 8.98 -10.17
N ARG A 30 7.70 9.13 -10.97
CA ARG A 30 7.63 8.44 -12.26
C ARG A 30 8.81 8.80 -13.16
N ARG A 31 9.26 10.04 -13.09
CA ARG A 31 10.39 10.50 -13.90
C ARG A 31 11.75 10.08 -13.34
N GLY A 32 11.76 9.36 -12.21
CA GLY A 32 12.99 8.86 -11.65
C GLY A 32 13.52 9.62 -10.44
N ASP A 33 12.75 10.58 -9.91
CA ASP A 33 13.16 11.34 -8.73
C ASP A 33 12.88 10.50 -7.48
N GLU A 34 13.92 9.85 -6.99
CA GLU A 34 13.76 8.98 -5.82
C GLU A 34 13.38 9.74 -4.56
N LYS A 35 13.80 11.01 -4.48
CA LYS A 35 13.45 11.82 -3.31
C LYS A 35 11.96 12.14 -3.27
N ALA A 36 11.31 12.09 -4.44
CA ALA A 36 9.87 12.33 -4.48
C ALA A 36 9.12 11.28 -3.68
N LEU A 37 9.56 10.03 -3.74
CA LEU A 37 8.93 8.97 -2.96
C LEU A 37 9.09 9.21 -1.47
N GLU A 38 10.27 9.66 -1.04
CA GLU A 38 10.48 9.97 0.36
C GLU A 38 9.58 11.10 0.82
N LYS A 39 9.38 12.11 -0.02
CA LYS A 39 8.51 13.22 0.32
C LYS A 39 7.05 12.83 0.29
N LEU A 40 6.70 11.89 -0.57
CA LEU A 40 5.33 11.41 -0.71
C LEU A 40 4.88 10.61 0.51
N THR A 41 5.77 9.81 1.06
CA THR A 41 5.43 8.86 2.12
C THR A 41 4.67 9.49 3.29
N PRO A 42 5.14 10.61 3.90
CA PRO A 42 4.40 11.17 5.03
C PRO A 42 3.00 11.65 4.65
N HIS A 43 2.77 11.99 3.39
CA HIS A 43 1.45 12.45 2.96
C HIS A 43 0.45 11.31 2.77
N VAL A 44 0.94 10.09 2.54
CA VAL A 44 0.04 8.99 2.19
C VAL A 44 0.06 7.85 3.20
N TYR A 45 1.00 7.83 4.13
CA TYR A 45 1.16 6.69 5.02
C TYR A 45 -0.09 6.39 5.84
N GLY A 46 -0.73 7.43 6.39
CA GLY A 46 -1.94 7.23 7.19
C GLY A 46 -3.06 6.59 6.40
N ASP A 47 -3.25 7.05 5.17
CA ASP A 47 -4.29 6.50 4.31
C ASP A 47 -3.94 5.09 3.86
N LEU A 48 -2.66 4.83 3.59
CA LEU A 48 -2.23 3.48 3.25
C LEU A 48 -2.45 2.52 4.41
N ARG A 49 -2.20 2.98 5.63
CA ARG A 49 -2.41 2.15 6.80
C ARG A 49 -3.88 1.80 6.96
N ARG A 50 -4.77 2.77 6.74
CA ARG A 50 -6.21 2.50 6.80
C ARG A 50 -6.64 1.54 5.70
N ALA A 51 -6.10 1.70 4.50
CA ALA A 51 -6.41 0.80 3.39
C ALA A 51 -5.91 -0.61 3.69
N ALA A 52 -4.73 -0.73 4.27
CA ALA A 52 -4.17 -2.03 4.62
C ALA A 52 -5.04 -2.74 5.65
N LYS A 53 -5.50 -2.00 6.66
CA LYS A 53 -6.39 -2.58 7.65
C LYS A 53 -7.69 -3.09 7.04
N ARG A 54 -8.25 -2.31 6.11
CA ARG A 54 -9.47 -2.74 5.43
C ARG A 54 -9.24 -3.98 4.58
N CYS A 55 -8.11 -4.05 3.89
CA CYS A 55 -7.79 -5.23 3.09
C CYS A 55 -7.66 -6.47 3.94
N MET A 56 -6.97 -6.35 5.07
CA MET A 56 -6.78 -7.49 5.96
C MET A 56 -8.08 -7.94 6.59
N HIS A 57 -8.94 -6.99 6.94
CA HIS A 57 -10.23 -7.31 7.53
C HIS A 57 -11.14 -7.99 6.50
N ALA A 58 -11.12 -7.50 5.27
CA ALA A 58 -11.99 -8.05 4.22
C ALA A 58 -11.64 -9.49 3.87
N GLU A 59 -10.38 -9.88 4.05
CA GLU A 59 -9.97 -11.25 3.73
C GLU A 59 -10.50 -12.27 4.73
N HIS A 60 -10.82 -11.83 5.94
CA HIS A 60 -11.37 -12.72 6.97
C HIS A 60 -10.49 -13.94 7.25
N ARG A 61 -9.22 -13.86 6.96
CA ARG A 61 -8.32 -14.98 7.13
C ARG A 61 -7.36 -14.70 8.26
N ARG A 62 -6.82 -15.77 8.82
CA ARG A 62 -5.76 -15.60 9.79
C ARG A 62 -4.50 -15.24 9.06
N HIS A 63 -4.03 -14.05 9.29
CA HIS A 63 -2.78 -13.61 8.72
C HIS A 63 -1.76 -13.52 9.84
N SER A 64 -0.59 -14.08 9.61
CA SER A 64 0.54 -13.80 10.47
C SER A 64 1.10 -12.42 10.15
N LEU A 65 0.66 -11.82 9.05
CA LEU A 65 1.16 -10.54 8.60
C LEU A 65 0.41 -9.41 9.29
N GLN A 66 1.15 -8.49 9.87
CA GLN A 66 0.56 -7.31 10.49
C GLN A 66 0.41 -6.19 9.47
N THR A 67 -0.42 -5.20 9.81
CA THR A 67 -0.68 -4.07 8.93
C THR A 67 0.61 -3.40 8.45
N THR A 68 1.54 -3.17 9.37
CA THR A 68 2.81 -2.53 9.03
C THR A 68 3.61 -3.37 8.04
N ALA A 69 3.60 -4.69 8.26
CA ALA A 69 4.32 -5.58 7.35
C ALA A 69 3.70 -5.58 5.96
N LEU A 70 2.37 -5.47 5.87
CA LEU A 70 1.70 -5.38 4.58
C LEU A 70 2.13 -4.10 3.84
N ILE A 71 2.22 -2.98 4.56
CA ILE A 71 2.67 -1.74 3.94
C ILE A 71 4.13 -1.87 3.48
N ASN A 72 4.98 -2.51 4.28
CA ASN A 72 6.36 -2.71 3.90
C ASN A 72 6.47 -3.55 2.62
N GLU A 73 5.65 -4.60 2.52
CA GLU A 73 5.61 -5.40 1.29
C GLU A 73 5.16 -4.56 0.10
N LEU A 74 4.21 -3.68 0.33
CA LEU A 74 3.75 -2.79 -0.72
C LEU A 74 4.89 -1.91 -1.23
N TYR A 75 5.68 -1.34 -0.31
CA TYR A 75 6.81 -0.50 -0.70
C TYR A 75 7.84 -1.28 -1.51
N LEU A 76 8.03 -2.54 -1.20
CA LEU A 76 8.95 -3.37 -1.97
C LEU A 76 8.48 -3.56 -3.41
N ARG A 77 7.18 -3.42 -3.66
CA ARG A 77 6.61 -3.56 -4.99
C ARG A 77 6.43 -2.23 -5.71
N PHE A 78 6.86 -1.14 -5.11
CA PHE A 78 6.70 0.17 -5.72
C PHE A 78 7.46 0.34 -7.02
N SER A 79 8.54 -0.42 -7.21
CA SER A 79 9.26 -0.34 -8.48
C SER A 79 8.37 -0.71 -9.66
N ASP A 80 7.41 -1.62 -9.44
CA ASP A 80 6.46 -2.01 -10.48
C ASP A 80 5.44 -0.91 -10.77
N LEU A 81 5.23 -0.01 -9.81
CA LEU A 81 4.24 1.06 -9.94
C LEU A 81 4.84 2.38 -10.41
N GLN A 82 6.16 2.47 -10.42
CA GLN A 82 6.83 3.75 -10.66
C GLN A 82 6.51 4.34 -12.03
N LYS A 83 6.40 3.49 -13.03
CA LYS A 83 6.24 3.96 -14.42
C LYS A 83 4.80 4.20 -14.83
N ILE A 84 3.88 4.08 -13.89
CA ILE A 84 2.48 4.33 -14.17
C ILE A 84 2.27 5.84 -14.36
N ASP A 85 1.42 6.18 -15.31
CA ASP A 85 1.07 7.58 -15.53
C ASP A 85 0.02 7.98 -14.50
N TRP A 86 0.49 8.50 -13.38
CA TRP A 86 -0.35 8.81 -12.24
C TRP A 86 -1.27 9.98 -12.55
N LYS A 87 -2.57 9.76 -12.39
CA LYS A 87 -3.56 10.77 -12.69
C LYS A 87 -4.00 11.55 -11.46
N SER A 88 -4.04 10.90 -10.30
CA SER A 88 -4.56 11.54 -9.10
C SER A 88 -4.19 10.74 -7.87
N ARG A 89 -4.46 11.36 -6.72
CA ARG A 89 -4.32 10.70 -5.44
C ARG A 89 -5.21 9.45 -5.35
N VAL A 90 -6.45 9.56 -5.85
CA VAL A 90 -7.38 8.42 -5.82
C VAL A 90 -6.84 7.27 -6.67
N HIS A 91 -6.29 7.58 -7.81
CA HIS A 91 -5.67 6.58 -8.69
C HIS A 91 -4.56 5.83 -7.95
N PHE A 92 -3.72 6.59 -7.24
CA PHE A 92 -2.62 6.00 -6.47
C PHE A 92 -3.15 5.02 -5.42
N PHE A 93 -4.14 5.44 -4.62
CA PHE A 93 -4.64 4.59 -3.55
C PHE A 93 -5.39 3.37 -4.10
N ALA A 94 -6.07 3.52 -5.24
CA ALA A 94 -6.74 2.38 -5.86
C ALA A 94 -5.74 1.31 -6.27
N LEU A 95 -4.61 1.72 -6.86
CA LEU A 95 -3.59 0.77 -7.27
C LEU A 95 -2.86 0.18 -6.08
N CYS A 96 -2.62 0.98 -5.04
CA CYS A 96 -2.02 0.45 -3.82
C CYS A 96 -2.90 -0.61 -3.18
N ALA A 97 -4.21 -0.36 -3.09
CA ALA A 97 -5.13 -1.33 -2.51
C ALA A 97 -5.15 -2.62 -3.34
N ARG A 98 -5.09 -2.48 -4.65
CA ARG A 98 -5.05 -3.64 -5.54
C ARG A 98 -3.79 -4.46 -5.29
N GLN A 99 -2.65 -3.80 -5.13
CA GLN A 99 -1.40 -4.49 -4.84
C GLN A 99 -1.44 -5.15 -3.47
N MET A 100 -2.02 -4.51 -2.48
CA MET A 100 -2.15 -5.10 -1.15
C MET A 100 -2.97 -6.38 -1.19
N ARG A 101 -4.08 -6.38 -1.91
CA ARG A 101 -4.89 -7.59 -2.04
C ARG A 101 -4.11 -8.69 -2.74
N ARG A 102 -3.32 -8.34 -3.74
CA ARG A 102 -2.49 -9.32 -4.43
C ARG A 102 -1.44 -9.91 -3.50
N ILE A 103 -0.82 -9.06 -2.68
CA ILE A 103 0.15 -9.52 -1.69
C ILE A 103 -0.47 -10.55 -0.75
N LEU A 104 -1.68 -10.25 -0.26
CA LEU A 104 -2.36 -11.16 0.65
C LEU A 104 -2.71 -12.49 0.00
N ILE A 105 -3.13 -12.45 -1.27
CA ILE A 105 -3.43 -13.66 -2.02
C ILE A 105 -2.16 -14.48 -2.22
N ASP A 106 -1.07 -13.83 -2.61
CA ASP A 106 0.20 -14.52 -2.83
C ASP A 106 0.70 -15.18 -1.55
N LEU A 107 0.56 -14.49 -0.41
CA LEU A 107 0.97 -15.04 0.87
C LEU A 107 0.11 -16.24 1.27
N ALA A 108 -1.20 -16.16 1.01
CA ALA A 108 -2.09 -17.27 1.31
C ALA A 108 -1.73 -18.49 0.48
N ARG A 109 -1.42 -18.29 -0.79
CA ARG A 109 -1.00 -19.38 -1.67
C ARG A 109 0.32 -19.99 -1.24
N ALA A 110 1.27 -19.15 -0.85
CA ALA A 110 2.57 -19.64 -0.39
C ALA A 110 2.41 -20.46 0.88
N ARG A 111 1.53 -20.02 1.79
CA ARG A 111 1.30 -20.74 3.03
C ARG A 111 0.65 -22.09 2.75
N GLN A 112 -0.30 -22.13 1.83
CA GLN A 112 -0.97 -23.37 1.48
C GLN A 112 -0.01 -24.35 0.83
N LEU A 113 0.86 -23.86 -0.05
CA LEU A 113 1.87 -24.72 -0.67
C LEU A 113 2.83 -25.25 0.38
N ALA A 114 3.28 -24.41 1.29
CA ALA A 114 4.18 -24.86 2.36
C ALA A 114 3.53 -25.93 3.23
N ALA A 115 2.24 -25.78 3.53
CA ALA A 115 1.52 -26.79 4.30
C ALA A 115 1.43 -28.11 3.56
N THR A 116 1.17 -28.05 2.27
CA THR A 116 1.10 -29.26 1.44
C THR A 116 2.44 -29.97 1.41
N LEU A 117 3.52 -29.22 1.20
CA LEU A 117 4.85 -29.80 1.17
C LEU A 117 5.24 -30.41 2.51
N LEU A 118 4.84 -29.77 3.60
CA LEU A 118 5.12 -30.30 4.91
C LEU A 118 4.36 -31.59 5.15
N ASP A 119 3.10 -31.67 4.74
CA ASP A 119 2.31 -32.87 4.87
C ASP A 119 2.94 -34.03 4.08
N ASP A 120 3.40 -33.75 2.86
CA ASP A 120 4.04 -34.76 2.05
C ASP A 120 5.30 -35.26 2.72
N PHE A 121 6.10 -34.34 3.28
CA PHE A 121 7.34 -34.69 3.96
C PHE A 121 7.06 -35.55 5.19
N VAL A 122 6.05 -35.19 6.00
CA VAL A 122 5.67 -35.96 7.17
C VAL A 122 5.18 -37.33 6.76
N GLY A 123 4.41 -37.41 5.65
CA GLY A 123 3.94 -38.68 5.14
C GLY A 123 5.09 -39.61 4.80
N GLU A 124 6.15 -39.07 4.18
CA GLU A 124 7.31 -39.87 3.86
C GLU A 124 8.03 -40.36 5.10
N LEU A 125 8.06 -39.54 6.14
CA LEU A 125 8.74 -39.94 7.38
C LEU A 125 8.02 -41.06 8.10
N ARG A 126 6.75 -41.28 7.83
CA ARG A 126 5.98 -42.32 8.48
C ARG A 126 6.18 -43.69 7.88
N LEU A 127 6.85 -43.73 6.77
CA LEU A 127 7.16 -45.01 6.16
C LEU A 127 8.19 -45.76 6.95
#